data_368cf16116afa3452b6f815ebbe8275f
#
_entry.id   368cf16116afa3452b6f815ebbe8275f
#
_cell.length_a   1.000
_cell.length_b   1.000
_cell.length_c   1.000
_cell.angle_alpha   90.00
_cell.angle_beta   90.00
_cell.angle_gamma   90.00
#
_symmetry.space_group_name_H-M   'P 1'
#
loop_
_entity.id
_entity.type
_entity.pdbx_description
1 polymer ?
#
loop_
_entity_poly.entity_id
_entity_poly.type
_entity_poly.pdbx_seq_one_letter_code
_entity_poly.pdbx_strand_id
1 'polypeptide(L)'
;PLDNSTDTVNINKNDVAPMTDGTDLSSDLQNGDVTINTNGTYYIGSVDVTNIVTVKTGVKADLTVENVTMTSATSSPIIIESGAVVNLHINGTNTVTATKIGKAGINVAANSIESDYSILTVDGDGILNVTGTAQASGIGANLKQLHGKIIINGGTINAVGGMKGTAIGGGIRTSGNVSGCTIEINGGIINASAGRYGTAIGGVERQSNAEIIVNGGYIKATAGDSVTYSIGPGRMTPTTEQFGVNNIYINGGSVDGTFRSTDYDKVQDKDGNKLKQVVLTMPDAVEMANKEVTVGSWKTVTDSEAKLYVYVTEGTTGYAVTYAGKIYRTDDIENQTTLTEYSGSDCTCTDANSSIKLSVPDEITVNKIVGQTKIKLTTDFEKSSDCTYPTHILNCTY
;
A
#
# COMPACT_ATOMS: atom_id res chain seq x y z
N PRO A 1 -15.24 36.06 36.13
CA PRO A 1 -13.95 35.51 35.83
C PRO A 1 -14.12 34.12 35.26
N LEU A 2 -13.75 33.95 34.01
CA LEU A 2 -13.77 32.67 33.33
C LEU A 2 -12.50 31.93 33.75
N ASP A 3 -12.67 30.75 34.29
CA ASP A 3 -11.60 29.83 34.65
C ASP A 3 -11.03 29.22 33.37
N ASN A 4 -9.80 29.55 33.03
CA ASN A 4 -9.03 29.00 31.94
C ASN A 4 -8.18 27.81 32.43
N SER A 5 -8.80 26.71 32.82
CA SER A 5 -8.06 25.47 33.00
C SER A 5 -8.00 24.72 31.67
N THR A 6 -6.87 24.80 30.98
CA THR A 6 -6.53 23.91 29.88
C THR A 6 -6.17 22.55 30.45
N ASP A 7 -7.15 21.70 30.64
CA ASP A 7 -6.91 20.27 30.88
C ASP A 7 -6.40 19.64 29.60
N THR A 8 -5.08 19.52 29.48
CA THR A 8 -4.44 18.65 28.54
C THR A 8 -4.64 17.22 29.01
N VAL A 9 -5.61 16.54 28.40
CA VAL A 9 -5.76 15.08 28.57
C VAL A 9 -4.57 14.42 27.89
N ASN A 10 -3.56 14.04 28.68
CA ASN A 10 -2.51 13.14 28.27
C ASN A 10 -3.09 11.74 28.13
N ILE A 11 -3.50 11.36 26.93
CA ILE A 11 -3.85 9.97 26.64
C ILE A 11 -2.53 9.20 26.52
N ASN A 12 -2.20 8.44 27.56
CA ASN A 12 -1.12 7.47 27.51
C ASN A 12 -1.45 6.42 26.44
N LYS A 13 -0.58 6.23 25.45
CA LYS A 13 -0.70 5.22 24.40
C LYS A 13 -0.85 3.77 24.93
N ASN A 14 -0.66 3.56 26.22
CA ASN A 14 -0.75 2.24 26.86
C ASN A 14 -2.13 1.94 27.48
N ASP A 15 -3.10 2.85 27.40
CA ASP A 15 -4.44 2.69 27.97
C ASP A 15 -5.54 2.52 26.92
N VAL A 16 -5.18 2.14 25.69
CA VAL A 16 -6.20 1.67 24.75
C VAL A 16 -6.54 0.24 25.18
N ALA A 17 -7.63 0.09 25.92
CA ALA A 17 -8.20 -1.22 26.17
C ALA A 17 -8.41 -1.93 24.82
N PRO A 18 -8.09 -3.22 24.70
CA PRO A 18 -8.36 -3.95 23.46
C PRO A 18 -9.83 -3.75 23.09
N MET A 19 -10.11 -3.50 21.82
CA MET A 19 -11.47 -3.32 21.31
C MET A 19 -12.28 -4.58 21.61
N THR A 20 -13.11 -4.54 22.65
CA THR A 20 -13.80 -5.71 23.22
C THR A 20 -15.20 -5.93 22.64
N ASP A 21 -15.54 -5.39 21.48
CA ASP A 21 -16.84 -5.60 20.85
C ASP A 21 -16.89 -6.78 19.86
N GLY A 22 -15.83 -7.58 19.77
CA GLY A 22 -15.74 -8.74 18.89
C GLY A 22 -15.67 -10.08 19.65
N THR A 23 -15.91 -11.17 18.94
CA THR A 23 -15.71 -12.53 19.46
C THR A 23 -14.23 -12.84 19.57
N ASP A 24 -13.73 -13.07 20.79
CA ASP A 24 -12.34 -13.50 21.01
C ASP A 24 -12.19 -15.01 20.67
N LEU A 25 -11.38 -15.28 19.66
CA LEU A 25 -11.08 -16.62 19.16
C LEU A 25 -9.73 -17.17 19.66
N SER A 26 -9.01 -16.44 20.51
CA SER A 26 -7.66 -16.79 20.95
C SER A 26 -7.61 -18.15 21.64
N SER A 27 -8.54 -18.40 22.55
CA SER A 27 -8.66 -19.69 23.26
C SER A 27 -9.07 -20.82 22.33
N ASP A 28 -10.02 -20.58 21.44
CA ASP A 28 -10.48 -21.59 20.49
C ASP A 28 -9.34 -21.99 19.55
N LEU A 29 -8.57 -21.01 19.07
CA LEU A 29 -7.44 -21.26 18.18
C LEU A 29 -6.28 -22.00 18.88
N GLN A 30 -6.08 -21.80 20.18
CA GLN A 30 -5.13 -22.60 20.97
C GLN A 30 -5.54 -24.07 21.06
N ASN A 31 -6.83 -24.34 21.08
CA ASN A 31 -7.37 -25.69 21.24
C ASN A 31 -7.65 -26.44 19.93
N GLY A 32 -7.67 -25.74 18.79
CA GLY A 32 -7.94 -26.37 17.50
C GLY A 32 -8.06 -25.36 16.36
N ASP A 33 -8.34 -25.88 15.17
CA ASP A 33 -8.63 -25.05 14.01
C ASP A 33 -9.92 -24.25 14.19
N VAL A 34 -9.89 -22.97 13.82
CA VAL A 34 -11.05 -22.08 13.92
C VAL A 34 -11.68 -21.86 12.55
N THR A 35 -13.00 -21.94 12.52
CA THR A 35 -13.79 -21.62 11.33
C THR A 35 -14.74 -20.46 11.62
N ILE A 36 -14.51 -19.33 10.92
CA ILE A 36 -15.40 -18.15 10.94
C ILE A 36 -16.45 -18.36 9.86
N ASN A 37 -17.69 -18.63 10.27
CA ASN A 37 -18.82 -18.96 9.38
C ASN A 37 -19.99 -17.96 9.46
N THR A 38 -19.84 -16.89 10.24
CA THR A 38 -20.82 -15.80 10.38
C THR A 38 -20.13 -14.45 10.17
N ASN A 39 -20.91 -13.47 9.72
CA ASN A 39 -20.43 -12.09 9.65
C ASN A 39 -20.23 -11.56 11.07
N GLY A 40 -19.16 -10.78 11.26
CA GLY A 40 -18.90 -10.19 12.58
C GLY A 40 -17.51 -9.66 12.75
N THR A 41 -17.25 -9.19 13.96
CA THR A 41 -15.95 -8.72 14.43
C THR A 41 -15.31 -9.80 15.29
N TYR A 42 -14.04 -10.07 15.05
CA TYR A 42 -13.28 -11.14 15.69
C TYR A 42 -11.92 -10.62 16.16
N TYR A 43 -11.43 -11.23 17.23
CA TYR A 43 -10.11 -10.91 17.78
C TYR A 43 -9.31 -12.20 18.02
N ILE A 44 -8.02 -12.15 17.73
CA ILE A 44 -7.04 -13.17 18.07
C ILE A 44 -5.81 -12.46 18.62
N GLY A 45 -5.45 -12.74 19.85
CA GLY A 45 -4.32 -12.09 20.49
C GLY A 45 -3.43 -13.01 21.32
N SER A 46 -2.12 -12.71 21.28
CA SER A 46 -1.09 -13.31 22.12
C SER A 46 -1.08 -14.85 22.10
N VAL A 47 -1.18 -15.43 20.90
CA VAL A 47 -1.13 -16.89 20.70
C VAL A 47 0.07 -17.31 19.87
N ASP A 48 0.63 -18.49 20.17
CA ASP A 48 1.63 -19.20 19.35
C ASP A 48 1.07 -20.59 19.06
N VAL A 49 0.65 -20.83 17.81
CA VAL A 49 -0.15 -22.00 17.46
C VAL A 49 0.25 -22.60 16.11
N THR A 50 -0.12 -23.88 15.93
CA THR A 50 -0.03 -24.59 14.65
C THR A 50 -1.37 -24.73 13.95
N ASN A 51 -2.45 -24.33 14.63
CA ASN A 51 -3.82 -24.36 14.15
C ASN A 51 -4.08 -23.25 13.12
N ILE A 52 -5.15 -23.38 12.37
CA ILE A 52 -5.47 -22.50 11.25
C ILE A 52 -6.79 -21.77 11.47
N VAL A 53 -6.92 -20.61 10.83
CA VAL A 53 -8.17 -19.86 10.75
C VAL A 53 -8.71 -19.93 9.33
N THR A 54 -9.97 -20.32 9.20
CA THR A 54 -10.68 -20.34 7.91
C THR A 54 -11.89 -19.43 7.94
N VAL A 55 -11.92 -18.41 7.06
CA VAL A 55 -13.11 -17.59 6.83
C VAL A 55 -13.87 -18.16 5.64
N LYS A 56 -15.11 -18.56 5.88
CA LYS A 56 -15.95 -19.26 4.91
C LYS A 56 -16.49 -18.35 3.81
N THR A 57 -16.77 -18.98 2.68
CA THR A 57 -17.43 -18.34 1.52
C THR A 57 -18.63 -17.50 1.94
N GLY A 58 -18.69 -16.25 1.44
CA GLY A 58 -19.79 -15.30 1.70
C GLY A 58 -19.73 -14.59 3.05
N VAL A 59 -18.77 -14.93 3.92
CA VAL A 59 -18.62 -14.28 5.22
C VAL A 59 -17.89 -12.96 5.07
N LYS A 60 -18.35 -11.94 5.82
CA LYS A 60 -17.68 -10.66 6.02
C LYS A 60 -17.16 -10.60 7.45
N ALA A 61 -15.85 -10.58 7.62
CA ALA A 61 -15.21 -10.60 8.93
C ALA A 61 -14.28 -9.41 9.09
N ASP A 62 -14.44 -8.68 10.20
CA ASP A 62 -13.46 -7.73 10.70
C ASP A 62 -12.61 -8.48 11.73
N LEU A 63 -11.39 -8.87 11.34
CA LEU A 63 -10.49 -9.70 12.15
C LEU A 63 -9.31 -8.89 12.64
N THR A 64 -9.21 -8.70 13.94
CA THR A 64 -8.02 -8.10 14.57
C THR A 64 -7.06 -9.20 15.01
N VAL A 65 -5.79 -9.08 14.66
CA VAL A 65 -4.69 -9.93 15.13
C VAL A 65 -3.67 -9.09 15.89
N GLU A 66 -3.26 -9.56 17.07
CA GLU A 66 -2.34 -8.84 17.94
C GLU A 66 -1.32 -9.78 18.58
N ASN A 67 -0.03 -9.62 18.24
CA ASN A 67 1.06 -10.45 18.76
C ASN A 67 0.82 -11.97 18.55
N VAL A 68 0.39 -12.33 17.34
CA VAL A 68 0.02 -13.69 16.95
C VAL A 68 1.17 -14.36 16.21
N THR A 69 1.50 -15.60 16.60
CA THR A 69 2.36 -16.49 15.82
C THR A 69 1.57 -17.70 15.37
N MET A 70 1.47 -17.89 14.05
CA MET A 70 0.82 -19.06 13.45
C MET A 70 1.78 -19.75 12.50
N THR A 71 2.07 -21.05 12.77
CA THR A 71 2.92 -21.88 11.90
C THR A 71 2.21 -23.16 11.53
N SER A 72 1.77 -23.29 10.27
CA SER A 72 1.01 -24.47 9.86
C SER A 72 1.79 -25.39 8.91
N ALA A 73 1.84 -26.68 9.27
CA ALA A 73 2.44 -27.73 8.46
C ALA A 73 1.42 -28.49 7.59
N THR A 74 0.14 -28.17 7.70
CA THR A 74 -0.94 -28.88 7.02
C THR A 74 -1.61 -28.04 5.92
N SER A 75 -1.72 -26.74 6.12
CA SER A 75 -2.41 -25.82 5.23
C SER A 75 -1.81 -24.40 5.29
N SER A 76 -2.48 -23.43 4.70
CA SER A 76 -2.25 -22.02 4.98
C SER A 76 -2.73 -21.70 6.40
N PRO A 77 -1.97 -20.97 7.22
CA PRO A 77 -2.42 -20.59 8.57
C PRO A 77 -3.71 -19.77 8.56
N ILE A 78 -3.86 -18.86 7.60
CA ILE A 78 -5.09 -18.09 7.39
C ILE A 78 -5.62 -18.39 6.00
N ILE A 79 -6.89 -18.80 5.92
CA ILE A 79 -7.59 -19.13 4.68
C ILE A 79 -8.82 -18.24 4.55
N ILE A 80 -8.87 -17.48 3.48
CA ILE A 80 -10.02 -16.67 3.08
C ILE A 80 -10.61 -17.35 1.85
N GLU A 81 -11.74 -18.05 2.05
CA GLU A 81 -12.38 -18.78 0.95
C GLU A 81 -12.93 -17.83 -0.12
N SER A 82 -13.08 -18.32 -1.34
CA SER A 82 -13.63 -17.55 -2.44
C SER A 82 -14.98 -16.92 -2.07
N GLY A 83 -15.17 -15.62 -2.36
CA GLY A 83 -16.36 -14.86 -2.01
C GLY A 83 -16.41 -14.35 -0.56
N ALA A 84 -15.43 -14.66 0.28
CA ALA A 84 -15.31 -14.06 1.61
C ALA A 84 -14.66 -12.68 1.54
N VAL A 85 -15.01 -11.80 2.48
CA VAL A 85 -14.44 -10.46 2.64
C VAL A 85 -13.86 -10.33 4.04
N VAL A 86 -12.57 -10.05 4.14
CA VAL A 86 -11.87 -9.93 5.42
C VAL A 86 -11.17 -8.57 5.48
N ASN A 87 -11.47 -7.80 6.52
CA ASN A 87 -10.68 -6.67 6.96
C ASN A 87 -9.78 -7.17 8.09
N LEU A 88 -8.48 -7.25 7.82
CA LEU A 88 -7.47 -7.73 8.77
C LEU A 88 -6.77 -6.53 9.40
N HIS A 89 -7.09 -6.26 10.65
CA HIS A 89 -6.46 -5.22 11.45
C HIS A 89 -5.24 -5.81 12.18
N ILE A 90 -4.06 -5.31 11.90
CA ILE A 90 -2.82 -5.81 12.51
C ILE A 90 -2.34 -4.86 13.60
N ASN A 91 -2.22 -5.36 14.83
CA ASN A 91 -1.65 -4.68 15.97
C ASN A 91 -0.42 -5.45 16.49
N GLY A 92 0.56 -4.74 17.06
CA GLY A 92 1.77 -5.40 17.55
C GLY A 92 2.55 -6.14 16.45
N THR A 93 3.16 -7.28 16.80
CA THR A 93 3.96 -8.08 15.85
C THR A 93 3.31 -9.43 15.61
N ASN A 94 2.96 -9.69 14.36
CA ASN A 94 2.29 -10.92 13.93
C ASN A 94 3.16 -11.69 12.96
N THR A 95 3.21 -13.03 13.12
CA THR A 95 3.95 -13.93 12.26
C THR A 95 3.06 -15.04 11.75
N VAL A 96 2.95 -15.17 10.43
CA VAL A 96 2.07 -16.16 9.77
C VAL A 96 2.88 -16.95 8.76
N THR A 97 3.21 -18.22 9.08
CA THR A 97 4.12 -19.04 8.29
C THR A 97 3.46 -20.34 7.87
N ALA A 98 3.34 -20.57 6.55
CA ALA A 98 3.05 -21.90 6.02
C ALA A 98 4.36 -22.68 5.88
N THR A 99 4.34 -23.99 6.18
CA THR A 99 5.46 -24.90 5.94
C THR A 99 5.09 -26.04 5.00
N LYS A 100 3.81 -26.25 4.72
CA LYS A 100 3.32 -27.21 3.73
C LYS A 100 3.57 -26.69 2.31
N ILE A 101 4.32 -27.42 1.50
CA ILE A 101 4.57 -27.08 0.10
C ILE A 101 3.27 -26.75 -0.65
N GLY A 102 3.28 -25.66 -1.39
CA GLY A 102 2.13 -25.19 -2.17
C GLY A 102 1.11 -24.39 -1.37
N LYS A 103 1.43 -23.98 -0.14
CA LYS A 103 0.55 -23.19 0.73
C LYS A 103 1.08 -21.79 0.94
N ALA A 104 0.19 -20.81 0.80
CA ALA A 104 0.44 -19.42 1.13
C ALA A 104 0.45 -19.21 2.66
N GLY A 105 1.13 -18.17 3.13
CA GLY A 105 1.00 -17.75 4.51
C GLY A 105 -0.42 -17.28 4.81
N ILE A 106 -0.94 -16.36 4.01
CA ILE A 106 -2.36 -15.99 3.99
C ILE A 106 -2.92 -16.34 2.61
N ASN A 107 -3.83 -17.30 2.56
CA ASN A 107 -4.49 -17.69 1.33
C ASN A 107 -5.72 -16.83 1.07
N VAL A 108 -5.63 -15.99 0.04
CA VAL A 108 -6.74 -15.16 -0.45
C VAL A 108 -7.27 -15.83 -1.71
N ALA A 109 -8.23 -16.73 -1.55
CA ALA A 109 -8.65 -17.63 -2.62
C ALA A 109 -9.55 -16.93 -3.64
N ALA A 110 -9.44 -17.34 -4.90
CA ALA A 110 -10.39 -16.96 -5.94
C ALA A 110 -10.74 -18.18 -6.78
N ASN A 111 -11.99 -18.24 -7.20
CA ASN A 111 -12.45 -19.14 -8.23
C ASN A 111 -12.23 -18.51 -9.61
N SER A 112 -12.59 -19.21 -10.67
CA SER A 112 -12.40 -18.74 -12.06
C SER A 112 -13.39 -17.64 -12.49
N ILE A 113 -14.34 -17.26 -11.62
CA ILE A 113 -15.40 -16.27 -11.90
C ILE A 113 -15.14 -15.03 -11.06
N GLU A 114 -15.08 -13.88 -11.71
CA GLU A 114 -14.74 -12.58 -11.09
C GLU A 114 -15.69 -12.17 -9.96
N SER A 115 -16.94 -12.58 -10.02
CA SER A 115 -17.95 -12.32 -8.97
C SER A 115 -17.68 -13.05 -7.64
N ASP A 116 -16.81 -14.06 -7.65
CA ASP A 116 -16.57 -14.93 -6.49
C ASP A 116 -15.18 -14.75 -5.90
N TYR A 117 -14.52 -13.63 -6.15
CA TYR A 117 -13.22 -13.38 -5.54
C TYR A 117 -13.36 -13.07 -4.06
N SER A 118 -12.46 -13.64 -3.26
CA SER A 118 -12.26 -13.16 -1.91
C SER A 118 -11.60 -11.78 -1.91
N ILE A 119 -11.85 -11.01 -0.87
CA ILE A 119 -11.24 -9.70 -0.65
C ILE A 119 -10.54 -9.73 0.69
N LEU A 120 -9.25 -9.41 0.68
CA LEU A 120 -8.47 -9.13 1.88
C LEU A 120 -8.09 -7.66 1.89
N THR A 121 -8.50 -6.96 2.93
CA THR A 121 -7.98 -5.61 3.25
C THR A 121 -7.11 -5.72 4.49
N VAL A 122 -5.88 -5.21 4.45
CA VAL A 122 -4.96 -5.15 5.60
C VAL A 122 -4.77 -3.70 6.00
N ASP A 123 -4.93 -3.42 7.28
CA ASP A 123 -4.66 -2.10 7.87
C ASP A 123 -4.11 -2.22 9.31
N GLY A 124 -3.99 -1.10 10.02
CA GLY A 124 -3.40 -1.04 11.35
C GLY A 124 -1.99 -0.45 11.34
N ASP A 125 -1.36 -0.42 12.50
CA ASP A 125 0.00 0.10 12.69
C ASP A 125 1.02 -0.98 13.10
N GLY A 126 0.57 -2.23 13.17
CA GLY A 126 1.39 -3.37 13.53
C GLY A 126 2.31 -3.87 12.41
N ILE A 127 3.01 -4.95 12.73
CA ILE A 127 3.91 -5.68 11.82
C ILE A 127 3.29 -7.03 11.49
N LEU A 128 3.25 -7.36 10.19
CA LEU A 128 2.85 -8.66 9.68
C LEU A 128 4.01 -9.32 8.94
N ASN A 129 4.63 -10.31 9.55
CA ASN A 129 5.61 -11.18 8.93
C ASN A 129 4.87 -12.37 8.31
N VAL A 130 4.88 -12.51 7.01
CA VAL A 130 4.13 -13.55 6.35
C VAL A 130 4.96 -14.31 5.34
N THR A 131 4.96 -15.66 5.47
CA THR A 131 5.80 -16.53 4.64
C THR A 131 4.97 -17.62 4.00
N GLY A 132 5.05 -17.70 2.67
CA GLY A 132 4.55 -18.81 1.89
C GLY A 132 5.64 -19.83 1.53
N THR A 133 5.22 -20.97 1.00
CA THR A 133 6.14 -22.05 0.63
C THR A 133 6.38 -22.13 -0.87
N ALA A 134 7.23 -23.08 -1.28
CA ALA A 134 7.46 -23.32 -2.71
C ALA A 134 6.15 -23.39 -3.50
N GLN A 135 6.08 -22.61 -4.59
CA GLN A 135 4.97 -22.53 -5.54
C GLN A 135 3.73 -21.78 -5.02
N ALA A 136 3.83 -21.12 -3.88
CA ALA A 136 2.74 -20.34 -3.28
C ALA A 136 3.24 -18.98 -2.79
N SER A 137 2.31 -18.07 -2.57
CA SER A 137 2.58 -16.69 -2.16
C SER A 137 2.82 -16.57 -0.65
N GLY A 138 3.41 -15.46 -0.24
CA GLY A 138 3.28 -14.99 1.15
C GLY A 138 1.82 -14.64 1.44
N ILE A 139 1.29 -13.61 0.76
CA ILE A 139 -0.12 -13.24 0.77
C ILE A 139 -0.70 -13.48 -0.63
N GLY A 140 -1.74 -14.28 -0.76
CA GLY A 140 -2.43 -14.50 -2.03
C GLY A 140 -2.73 -15.96 -2.33
N ALA A 141 -2.22 -16.49 -3.45
CA ALA A 141 -2.65 -17.81 -3.91
C ALA A 141 -1.81 -18.97 -3.40
N ASN A 142 -2.48 -20.07 -3.10
CA ASN A 142 -1.88 -21.39 -3.02
C ASN A 142 -1.45 -21.89 -4.42
N LEU A 143 -0.69 -22.96 -4.46
CA LEU A 143 -0.37 -23.69 -5.68
C LEU A 143 -1.65 -24.03 -6.47
N LYS A 144 -1.66 -23.69 -7.77
CA LYS A 144 -2.76 -23.93 -8.74
C LYS A 144 -4.04 -23.13 -8.47
N GLN A 145 -3.99 -22.13 -7.59
CA GLN A 145 -5.12 -21.23 -7.34
C GLN A 145 -4.89 -19.86 -7.96
N LEU A 146 -5.97 -19.10 -8.10
CA LEU A 146 -5.95 -17.65 -8.29
C LEU A 146 -6.00 -16.99 -6.92
N HIS A 147 -5.46 -15.78 -6.83
CA HIS A 147 -5.70 -14.94 -5.67
C HIS A 147 -6.93 -14.03 -5.90
N GLY A 148 -7.59 -13.66 -4.82
CA GLY A 148 -8.62 -12.64 -4.81
C GLY A 148 -8.03 -11.22 -4.82
N LYS A 149 -8.87 -10.23 -4.52
CA LYS A 149 -8.44 -8.84 -4.37
C LYS A 149 -7.67 -8.68 -3.05
N ILE A 150 -6.49 -8.05 -3.13
CA ILE A 150 -5.65 -7.73 -1.97
C ILE A 150 -5.52 -6.21 -1.89
N ILE A 151 -5.91 -5.62 -0.76
CA ILE A 151 -5.84 -4.19 -0.49
C ILE A 151 -4.98 -3.99 0.75
N ILE A 152 -3.96 -3.12 0.68
CA ILE A 152 -3.11 -2.78 1.83
C ILE A 152 -3.24 -1.28 2.08
N ASN A 153 -3.80 -0.93 3.23
CA ASN A 153 -4.03 0.46 3.64
C ASN A 153 -2.99 0.94 4.66
N GLY A 154 -2.32 0.03 5.39
CA GLY A 154 -1.39 0.40 6.45
C GLY A 154 -0.57 -0.77 6.98
N GLY A 155 0.16 -0.51 8.08
CA GLY A 155 1.02 -1.46 8.74
C GLY A 155 2.38 -1.66 8.07
N THR A 156 3.22 -2.49 8.69
CA THR A 156 4.48 -2.96 8.11
C THR A 156 4.31 -4.41 7.67
N ILE A 157 4.35 -4.66 6.38
CA ILE A 157 4.13 -5.98 5.79
C ILE A 157 5.47 -6.53 5.29
N ASN A 158 5.98 -7.57 5.93
CA ASN A 158 7.16 -8.31 5.50
C ASN A 158 6.70 -9.62 4.86
N ALA A 159 6.51 -9.60 3.55
CA ALA A 159 5.97 -10.74 2.81
C ALA A 159 7.07 -11.50 2.08
N VAL A 160 7.09 -12.82 2.23
CA VAL A 160 8.04 -13.71 1.56
C VAL A 160 7.30 -14.78 0.78
N GLY A 161 7.52 -14.82 -0.53
CA GLY A 161 7.06 -15.90 -1.40
C GLY A 161 8.04 -17.08 -1.43
N GLY A 162 7.53 -18.28 -1.65
CA GLY A 162 8.38 -19.45 -1.86
C GLY A 162 9.00 -19.50 -3.28
N MET A 163 9.83 -20.50 -3.53
CA MET A 163 10.37 -20.75 -4.87
C MET A 163 9.22 -20.85 -5.89
N LYS A 164 9.22 -20.02 -6.93
CA LYS A 164 8.11 -19.89 -7.92
C LYS A 164 6.80 -19.35 -7.30
N GLY A 165 6.86 -18.68 -6.19
CA GLY A 165 5.76 -17.96 -5.57
C GLY A 165 6.08 -16.47 -5.49
N THR A 166 5.06 -15.62 -5.44
CA THR A 166 5.20 -14.18 -5.20
C THR A 166 5.21 -13.90 -3.70
N ALA A 167 5.73 -12.77 -3.28
CA ALA A 167 5.49 -12.33 -1.90
C ALA A 167 4.02 -11.93 -1.74
N ILE A 168 3.49 -11.11 -2.66
CA ILE A 168 2.08 -10.69 -2.67
C ILE A 168 1.51 -10.96 -4.06
N GLY A 169 0.48 -11.81 -4.15
CA GLY A 169 -0.22 -12.11 -5.40
C GLY A 169 -0.33 -13.60 -5.72
N GLY A 170 0.15 -14.01 -6.90
CA GLY A 170 -0.11 -15.34 -7.45
C GLY A 170 0.76 -16.47 -6.91
N GLY A 171 0.21 -17.67 -6.85
CA GLY A 171 0.92 -18.95 -6.77
C GLY A 171 1.09 -19.58 -8.17
N ILE A 172 2.00 -20.52 -8.37
CA ILE A 172 2.22 -21.13 -9.69
C ILE A 172 0.96 -21.83 -10.20
N ARG A 173 0.68 -21.65 -11.50
CA ARG A 173 -0.38 -22.38 -12.20
C ARG A 173 0.18 -23.26 -13.31
N THR A 174 -0.55 -24.32 -13.62
CA THR A 174 -0.16 -25.29 -14.64
C THR A 174 -0.74 -24.97 -16.03
N SER A 175 -1.79 -24.14 -16.11
CA SER A 175 -2.42 -23.77 -17.39
C SER A 175 -3.38 -22.58 -17.23
N GLY A 176 -3.51 -21.80 -18.30
CA GLY A 176 -4.55 -20.79 -18.52
C GLY A 176 -4.10 -19.34 -18.26
N ASN A 177 -4.44 -18.45 -19.20
CA ASN A 177 -4.44 -17.02 -19.00
C ASN A 177 -5.61 -16.71 -18.07
N VAL A 178 -5.36 -15.99 -16.99
CA VAL A 178 -6.42 -15.59 -16.08
C VAL A 178 -6.29 -14.12 -15.81
N SER A 179 -7.35 -13.41 -16.15
CA SER A 179 -7.54 -12.00 -15.83
C SER A 179 -8.11 -11.87 -14.43
N GLY A 180 -7.81 -10.79 -13.77
CA GLY A 180 -8.73 -10.24 -12.81
C GLY A 180 -8.35 -10.28 -11.34
N CYS A 181 -7.10 -10.44 -10.98
CA CYS A 181 -6.71 -10.25 -9.58
C CYS A 181 -6.10 -8.87 -9.39
N THR A 182 -6.67 -8.08 -8.50
CA THR A 182 -6.21 -6.72 -8.20
C THR A 182 -5.37 -6.72 -6.92
N ILE A 183 -4.23 -6.05 -6.97
CA ILE A 183 -3.42 -5.71 -5.78
C ILE A 183 -3.42 -4.19 -5.68
N GLU A 184 -3.94 -3.66 -4.59
CA GLU A 184 -4.08 -2.23 -4.34
C GLU A 184 -3.32 -1.86 -3.07
N ILE A 185 -2.38 -0.91 -3.17
CA ILE A 185 -1.56 -0.45 -2.05
C ILE A 185 -1.82 1.04 -1.86
N ASN A 186 -2.48 1.36 -0.76
CA ASN A 186 -2.87 2.72 -0.41
C ASN A 186 -1.95 3.35 0.64
N GLY A 187 -1.19 2.52 1.37
CA GLY A 187 -0.32 2.97 2.45
C GLY A 187 0.52 1.84 3.04
N GLY A 188 1.19 2.13 4.15
CA GLY A 188 2.04 1.18 4.88
C GLY A 188 3.47 1.07 4.35
N ILE A 189 4.23 0.18 4.97
CA ILE A 189 5.59 -0.18 4.59
C ILE A 189 5.58 -1.63 4.13
N ILE A 190 5.84 -1.86 2.86
CA ILE A 190 5.76 -3.18 2.25
C ILE A 190 7.17 -3.64 1.85
N ASN A 191 7.69 -4.64 2.54
CA ASN A 191 8.90 -5.36 2.19
C ASN A 191 8.51 -6.70 1.57
N ALA A 192 8.50 -6.75 0.25
CA ALA A 192 8.08 -7.92 -0.50
C ALA A 192 9.28 -8.61 -1.14
N SER A 193 9.52 -9.88 -0.82
CA SER A 193 10.62 -10.66 -1.37
C SER A 193 10.11 -11.96 -1.99
N ALA A 194 10.40 -12.17 -3.27
CA ALA A 194 10.03 -13.40 -3.94
C ALA A 194 11.10 -14.48 -3.76
N GLY A 195 10.66 -15.73 -3.81
CA GLY A 195 11.55 -16.85 -4.01
C GLY A 195 12.05 -16.94 -5.46
N ARG A 196 13.06 -17.80 -5.71
CA ARG A 196 13.61 -18.03 -7.05
C ARG A 196 12.51 -18.23 -8.08
N TYR A 197 12.57 -17.56 -9.22
CA TYR A 197 11.59 -17.52 -10.31
C TYR A 197 10.27 -16.77 -10.04
N GLY A 198 10.12 -16.12 -8.90
CA GLY A 198 8.96 -15.30 -8.58
C GLY A 198 9.24 -13.80 -8.71
N THR A 199 8.19 -13.02 -8.97
CA THR A 199 8.17 -11.57 -8.74
C THR A 199 7.74 -11.29 -7.31
N ALA A 200 8.15 -10.16 -6.74
CA ALA A 200 7.74 -9.83 -5.38
C ALA A 200 6.24 -9.51 -5.32
N ILE A 201 5.75 -8.67 -6.23
CA ILE A 201 4.34 -8.26 -6.28
C ILE A 201 3.78 -8.56 -7.68
N GLY A 202 2.66 -9.27 -7.72
CA GLY A 202 1.93 -9.55 -8.96
C GLY A 202 1.77 -11.02 -9.28
N GLY A 203 2.12 -11.43 -10.50
CA GLY A 203 1.95 -12.80 -10.97
C GLY A 203 3.17 -13.68 -10.82
N VAL A 204 3.01 -14.96 -11.06
CA VAL A 204 4.08 -15.95 -11.23
C VAL A 204 4.15 -16.42 -12.66
N GLU A 205 5.09 -17.35 -12.92
CA GLU A 205 5.23 -18.01 -14.23
C GLU A 205 3.87 -18.40 -14.81
N ARG A 206 3.55 -17.89 -16.02
CA ARG A 206 2.31 -18.13 -16.77
C ARG A 206 1.04 -17.49 -16.18
N GLN A 207 1.16 -16.50 -15.32
CA GLN A 207 0.04 -15.64 -14.90
C GLN A 207 0.25 -14.23 -15.44
N SER A 208 -0.76 -13.72 -16.10
CA SER A 208 -0.83 -12.36 -16.59
C SER A 208 -2.14 -11.71 -16.17
N ASN A 209 -2.22 -10.40 -16.33
CA ASN A 209 -3.41 -9.58 -16.08
C ASN A 209 -3.76 -9.34 -14.61
N ALA A 210 -2.77 -9.33 -13.69
CA ALA A 210 -2.99 -8.67 -12.42
C ALA A 210 -3.03 -7.15 -12.66
N GLU A 211 -4.02 -6.48 -12.09
CA GLU A 211 -4.01 -5.03 -11.97
C GLU A 211 -3.29 -4.66 -10.67
N ILE A 212 -2.25 -3.84 -10.77
CA ILE A 212 -1.48 -3.38 -9.62
C ILE A 212 -1.68 -1.88 -9.51
N ILE A 213 -2.19 -1.43 -8.38
CA ILE A 213 -2.48 -0.01 -8.12
C ILE A 213 -1.71 0.41 -6.88
N VAL A 214 -0.88 1.45 -7.00
CA VAL A 214 -0.15 2.04 -5.89
C VAL A 214 -0.61 3.50 -5.73
N ASN A 215 -1.25 3.80 -4.62
CA ASN A 215 -1.76 5.11 -4.28
C ASN A 215 -0.94 5.80 -3.17
N GLY A 216 -0.11 5.04 -2.44
CA GLY A 216 0.70 5.57 -1.35
C GLY A 216 1.59 4.49 -0.73
N GLY A 217 2.24 4.82 0.40
CA GLY A 217 3.11 3.91 1.14
C GLY A 217 4.52 3.81 0.57
N TYR A 218 5.35 3.01 1.24
CA TYR A 218 6.69 2.64 0.80
C TYR A 218 6.70 1.16 0.41
N ILE A 219 7.18 0.87 -0.77
CA ILE A 219 7.28 -0.48 -1.31
C ILE A 219 8.74 -0.77 -1.62
N LYS A 220 9.30 -1.80 -0.97
CA LYS A 220 10.56 -2.42 -1.34
C LYS A 220 10.29 -3.80 -1.91
N ALA A 221 10.42 -3.93 -3.21
CA ALA A 221 10.12 -5.15 -3.93
C ALA A 221 11.39 -5.81 -4.46
N THR A 222 11.69 -7.04 -4.01
CA THR A 222 12.86 -7.79 -4.39
C THR A 222 12.46 -9.03 -5.19
N ALA A 223 12.90 -9.10 -6.45
CA ALA A 223 12.68 -10.26 -7.30
C ALA A 223 13.50 -11.48 -6.84
N GLY A 224 13.05 -12.66 -7.20
CA GLY A 224 13.84 -13.88 -7.04
C GLY A 224 15.00 -13.95 -8.04
N ASP A 225 16.04 -14.71 -7.73
CA ASP A 225 17.35 -14.75 -8.44
C ASP A 225 17.28 -14.94 -9.96
N SER A 226 16.21 -15.44 -10.50
CA SER A 226 16.09 -15.74 -11.95
C SER A 226 15.07 -14.84 -12.66
N VAL A 227 14.67 -13.73 -12.05
CA VAL A 227 13.73 -12.74 -12.59
C VAL A 227 14.36 -11.36 -12.51
N THR A 228 14.28 -10.60 -13.59
CA THR A 228 14.92 -9.29 -13.72
C THR A 228 14.06 -8.12 -13.25
N TYR A 229 12.81 -8.38 -12.91
CA TYR A 229 11.85 -7.38 -12.44
C TYR A 229 11.12 -7.89 -11.20
N SER A 230 10.83 -6.98 -10.29
CA SER A 230 10.26 -7.33 -8.98
C SER A 230 8.74 -7.13 -8.91
N ILE A 231 8.17 -6.32 -9.79
CA ILE A 231 6.74 -6.02 -9.85
C ILE A 231 6.21 -6.34 -11.25
N GLY A 232 5.14 -7.09 -11.33
CA GLY A 232 4.50 -7.46 -12.61
C GLY A 232 4.24 -8.96 -12.76
N PRO A 233 4.22 -9.51 -14.00
CA PRO A 233 4.03 -10.93 -14.23
C PRO A 233 5.27 -11.70 -13.77
N GLY A 234 5.11 -12.97 -13.44
CA GLY A 234 6.24 -13.85 -13.14
C GLY A 234 7.12 -14.13 -14.37
N ARG A 235 8.15 -14.97 -14.18
CA ARG A 235 9.08 -15.35 -15.23
C ARG A 235 8.35 -15.80 -16.50
N MET A 236 8.65 -15.14 -17.59
CA MET A 236 8.21 -15.53 -18.93
C MET A 236 9.25 -16.44 -19.57
N THR A 237 8.83 -17.58 -20.12
CA THR A 237 9.70 -18.35 -21.01
C THR A 237 9.65 -17.74 -22.41
N PRO A 238 10.72 -17.80 -23.21
CA PRO A 238 10.76 -17.17 -24.54
C PRO A 238 9.65 -17.57 -25.52
N THR A 239 8.97 -18.68 -25.25
CA THR A 239 7.87 -19.21 -26.07
C THR A 239 6.48 -18.72 -25.64
N THR A 240 6.38 -17.87 -24.62
CA THR A 240 5.10 -17.47 -24.01
C THR A 240 4.90 -15.94 -24.01
N GLU A 241 5.31 -15.28 -25.10
CA GLU A 241 5.05 -13.84 -25.34
C GLU A 241 3.55 -13.47 -25.38
N GLN A 242 2.67 -14.45 -25.27
CA GLN A 242 1.20 -14.28 -25.33
C GLN A 242 0.53 -14.02 -23.98
N PHE A 243 1.27 -13.94 -22.87
CA PHE A 243 0.68 -13.64 -21.58
C PHE A 243 0.55 -12.13 -21.39
N GLY A 244 -0.66 -11.68 -21.27
CA GLY A 244 -1.17 -10.33 -21.38
C GLY A 244 -0.39 -9.22 -20.67
N VAL A 245 -0.77 -8.02 -20.98
CA VAL A 245 -0.24 -6.78 -20.42
C VAL A 245 -0.75 -6.63 -18.98
N ASN A 246 0.14 -6.43 -18.00
CA ASN A 246 -0.30 -5.96 -16.69
C ASN A 246 -0.57 -4.46 -16.75
N ASN A 247 -1.66 -4.05 -16.14
CA ASN A 247 -1.90 -2.64 -15.89
C ASN A 247 -1.31 -2.30 -14.51
N ILE A 248 -0.31 -1.44 -14.51
CA ILE A 248 0.36 -0.99 -13.29
C ILE A 248 0.13 0.51 -13.19
N TYR A 249 -0.68 0.90 -12.20
CA TYR A 249 -1.00 2.30 -11.94
C TYR A 249 -0.23 2.77 -10.71
N ILE A 250 0.61 3.80 -10.86
CA ILE A 250 1.32 4.42 -9.75
C ILE A 250 0.83 5.87 -9.64
N ASN A 251 -0.08 6.08 -8.70
CA ASN A 251 -0.68 7.37 -8.43
C ASN A 251 0.01 8.10 -7.27
N GLY A 252 0.87 7.39 -6.54
CA GLY A 252 1.61 7.89 -5.38
C GLY A 252 2.49 6.81 -4.78
N GLY A 253 3.13 7.13 -3.64
CA GLY A 253 4.02 6.21 -2.94
C GLY A 253 5.47 6.28 -3.39
N SER A 254 6.33 5.61 -2.64
CA SER A 254 7.74 5.40 -2.95
C SER A 254 7.94 3.94 -3.29
N VAL A 255 8.28 3.62 -4.55
CA VAL A 255 8.34 2.25 -5.05
C VAL A 255 9.78 1.90 -5.45
N ASP A 256 10.51 1.28 -4.51
CA ASP A 256 11.82 0.66 -4.75
C ASP A 256 11.60 -0.72 -5.36
N GLY A 257 11.50 -0.74 -6.66
CA GLY A 257 11.23 -1.94 -7.44
C GLY A 257 11.49 -1.74 -8.91
N THR A 258 11.52 -2.85 -9.64
CA THR A 258 11.77 -2.87 -11.08
C THR A 258 10.57 -3.47 -11.81
N PHE A 259 10.25 -2.92 -12.98
CA PHE A 259 9.20 -3.41 -13.87
C PHE A 259 9.83 -4.07 -15.10
N ARG A 260 9.08 -4.97 -15.74
CA ARG A 260 9.49 -5.51 -17.02
C ARG A 260 9.46 -4.38 -18.06
N SER A 261 10.54 -4.24 -18.87
CA SER A 261 10.65 -3.12 -19.78
C SER A 261 9.55 -3.13 -20.86
N THR A 262 8.93 -2.05 -21.00
CA THR A 262 8.37 -1.19 -22.03
C THR A 262 7.14 -1.65 -22.82
N ASP A 263 7.10 -2.76 -23.49
CA ASP A 263 5.99 -3.04 -24.42
C ASP A 263 4.91 -3.92 -23.80
N TYR A 264 5.23 -4.55 -22.68
CA TYR A 264 4.39 -5.55 -22.02
C TYR A 264 3.77 -5.08 -20.70
N ASP A 265 4.40 -4.14 -19.96
CA ASP A 265 3.86 -3.57 -18.73
C ASP A 265 3.56 -2.09 -18.94
N LYS A 266 2.29 -1.74 -18.83
CA LYS A 266 1.87 -0.34 -18.87
C LYS A 266 2.03 0.24 -17.47
N VAL A 267 3.19 0.84 -17.19
CA VAL A 267 3.41 1.62 -15.97
C VAL A 267 2.95 3.05 -16.25
N GLN A 268 1.84 3.42 -15.66
CA GLN A 268 1.13 4.67 -15.94
C GLN A 268 0.47 5.21 -14.67
N ASP A 269 0.03 6.45 -14.71
CA ASP A 269 -0.87 6.99 -13.70
C ASP A 269 -2.34 6.63 -14.00
N LYS A 270 -3.26 7.03 -13.12
CA LYS A 270 -4.70 6.80 -13.30
C LYS A 270 -5.28 7.44 -14.58
N ASP A 271 -4.60 8.44 -15.12
CA ASP A 271 -5.02 9.17 -16.33
C ASP A 271 -4.39 8.57 -17.60
N GLY A 272 -3.57 7.52 -17.46
CA GLY A 272 -2.94 6.79 -18.55
C GLY A 272 -1.63 7.40 -19.02
N ASN A 273 -1.05 8.36 -18.29
CA ASN A 273 0.23 8.97 -18.64
C ASN A 273 1.36 8.02 -18.28
N LYS A 274 2.28 7.81 -19.22
CA LYS A 274 3.47 7.00 -18.99
C LYS A 274 4.35 7.63 -17.91
N LEU A 275 4.87 6.80 -17.02
CA LEU A 275 5.69 7.22 -15.88
C LEU A 275 7.14 6.77 -16.04
N LYS A 276 8.06 7.59 -15.48
CA LYS A 276 9.46 7.25 -15.27
C LYS A 276 9.79 7.32 -13.77
N GLN A 277 10.67 6.43 -13.32
CA GLN A 277 11.17 6.45 -11.94
C GLN A 277 12.25 7.55 -11.79
N VAL A 278 12.17 8.26 -10.69
CA VAL A 278 13.22 9.16 -10.21
C VAL A 278 13.53 8.82 -8.76
N VAL A 279 14.82 8.77 -8.43
CA VAL A 279 15.28 8.54 -7.06
C VAL A 279 15.66 9.88 -6.47
N LEU A 280 14.90 10.36 -5.51
CA LEU A 280 15.15 11.58 -4.77
C LEU A 280 15.85 11.27 -3.45
N THR A 281 16.72 12.14 -2.99
CA THR A 281 17.45 12.00 -1.73
C THR A 281 17.14 13.21 -0.85
N MET A 282 16.76 12.95 0.41
CA MET A 282 16.63 14.01 1.41
C MET A 282 17.99 14.53 1.83
N PRO A 283 18.13 15.81 2.21
CA PRO A 283 19.45 16.45 2.41
C PRO A 283 20.23 15.91 3.61
N ASP A 284 19.57 15.35 4.62
CA ASP A 284 20.20 14.75 5.79
C ASP A 284 19.82 13.28 5.90
N ALA A 285 20.73 12.41 5.44
CA ALA A 285 20.51 10.97 5.47
C ALA A 285 20.45 10.38 6.90
N VAL A 286 21.10 11.01 7.88
CA VAL A 286 21.09 10.50 9.26
C VAL A 286 19.78 10.81 9.95
N GLU A 287 19.29 12.05 9.82
CA GLU A 287 18.05 12.49 10.44
C GLU A 287 16.82 11.95 9.72
N MET A 288 16.89 11.90 8.39
CA MET A 288 15.72 11.69 7.51
C MET A 288 15.57 10.28 6.96
N ALA A 289 16.44 9.33 7.37
CA ALA A 289 16.28 7.91 7.02
C ALA A 289 15.14 7.25 7.78
N ASN A 290 14.35 6.43 7.10
CA ASN A 290 13.20 5.71 7.64
C ASN A 290 12.16 6.66 8.30
N LYS A 291 11.96 7.84 7.73
CA LYS A 291 11.01 8.84 8.23
C LYS A 291 9.79 8.96 7.34
N GLU A 292 8.63 9.09 7.99
CA GLU A 292 7.41 9.42 7.25
C GLU A 292 7.52 10.82 6.64
N VAL A 293 7.16 10.90 5.38
CA VAL A 293 7.08 12.14 4.62
C VAL A 293 5.74 12.22 3.88
N THR A 294 5.31 13.43 3.59
CA THR A 294 4.07 13.68 2.85
C THR A 294 4.39 14.28 1.48
N VAL A 295 3.72 13.80 0.46
CA VAL A 295 3.79 14.32 -0.90
C VAL A 295 2.37 14.58 -1.39
N GLY A 296 1.99 15.86 -1.49
CA GLY A 296 0.61 16.21 -1.83
C GLY A 296 -0.39 15.58 -0.86
N SER A 297 -1.21 14.67 -1.36
CA SER A 297 -2.27 14.01 -0.59
C SER A 297 -1.90 12.62 -0.03
N TRP A 298 -0.71 12.10 -0.32
CA TRP A 298 -0.29 10.77 0.11
C TRP A 298 0.96 10.79 0.99
N LYS A 299 1.16 9.73 1.74
CA LYS A 299 2.28 9.54 2.65
C LYS A 299 3.12 8.37 2.24
N THR A 300 4.41 8.44 2.57
CA THR A 300 5.37 7.36 2.41
C THR A 300 6.46 7.47 3.48
N VAL A 301 7.42 6.57 3.45
CA VAL A 301 8.64 6.69 4.25
C VAL A 301 9.86 6.72 3.32
N THR A 302 10.89 7.43 3.74
CA THR A 302 12.21 7.34 3.14
C THR A 302 12.86 6.00 3.46
N ASP A 303 13.75 5.52 2.62
CA ASP A 303 14.54 4.32 2.93
C ASP A 303 15.66 4.59 3.97
N SER A 304 16.49 3.58 4.23
CA SER A 304 17.63 3.68 5.17
C SER A 304 18.72 4.65 4.73
N GLU A 305 18.70 5.12 3.49
CA GLU A 305 19.61 6.12 2.93
C GLU A 305 18.90 7.46 2.68
N ALA A 306 17.72 7.66 3.27
CA ALA A 306 16.83 8.81 3.10
C ALA A 306 16.42 9.06 1.64
N LYS A 307 16.26 8.00 0.86
CA LYS A 307 15.81 8.07 -0.54
C LYS A 307 14.31 7.82 -0.68
N LEU A 308 13.77 8.38 -1.75
CA LEU A 308 12.40 8.18 -2.22
C LEU A 308 12.45 7.75 -3.68
N TYR A 309 11.73 6.73 -4.04
CA TYR A 309 11.62 6.18 -5.38
C TYR A 309 10.28 6.58 -5.97
N VAL A 310 10.23 7.76 -6.56
CA VAL A 310 8.98 8.36 -7.07
C VAL A 310 8.80 8.13 -8.56
N TYR A 311 7.56 8.10 -8.99
CA TYR A 311 7.19 7.94 -10.38
C TYR A 311 6.54 9.21 -10.87
N VAL A 312 7.06 9.78 -11.94
CA VAL A 312 6.63 11.07 -12.49
C VAL A 312 6.37 10.93 -13.99
N THR A 313 5.47 11.77 -14.50
CA THR A 313 5.19 11.87 -15.93
C THR A 313 6.36 12.53 -16.66
N GLU A 314 6.48 12.26 -17.95
CA GLU A 314 7.44 12.94 -18.80
C GLU A 314 7.21 14.45 -18.80
N GLY A 315 8.28 15.23 -18.69
CA GLY A 315 8.20 16.69 -18.61
C GLY A 315 8.01 17.25 -17.20
N THR A 316 7.90 16.40 -16.18
CA THR A 316 7.96 16.87 -14.78
C THR A 316 9.34 17.46 -14.49
N THR A 317 9.39 18.73 -14.08
CA THR A 317 10.64 19.45 -13.78
C THR A 317 10.92 19.52 -12.29
N GLY A 318 9.91 19.68 -11.45
CA GLY A 318 10.09 19.86 -10.01
C GLY A 318 9.37 18.80 -9.17
N TYR A 319 9.81 18.67 -7.92
CA TYR A 319 9.20 17.78 -6.94
C TYR A 319 9.36 18.33 -5.52
N ALA A 320 8.34 18.16 -4.70
CA ALA A 320 8.35 18.64 -3.32
C ALA A 320 7.85 17.59 -2.34
N VAL A 321 8.48 17.56 -1.18
CA VAL A 321 8.20 16.64 -0.08
C VAL A 321 8.10 17.43 1.22
N THR A 322 7.15 17.10 2.07
CA THR A 322 7.02 17.70 3.40
C THR A 322 7.50 16.72 4.47
N TYR A 323 8.42 17.14 5.31
CA TYR A 323 8.91 16.43 6.48
C TYR A 323 8.96 17.37 7.69
N ALA A 324 8.39 16.96 8.83
CA ALA A 324 8.36 17.72 10.08
C ALA A 324 7.89 19.19 9.91
N GLY A 325 6.91 19.43 9.04
CA GLY A 325 6.37 20.75 8.76
C GLY A 325 7.23 21.63 7.83
N LYS A 326 8.36 21.12 7.35
CA LYS A 326 9.24 21.81 6.40
C LYS A 326 9.07 21.21 4.99
N ILE A 327 9.24 22.04 3.99
CA ILE A 327 9.18 21.63 2.58
C ILE A 327 10.61 21.43 2.07
N TYR A 328 10.84 20.31 1.43
CA TYR A 328 12.07 19.99 0.72
C TYR A 328 11.75 19.80 -0.75
N ARG A 329 12.47 20.47 -1.64
CA ARG A 329 12.14 20.46 -3.06
C ARG A 329 13.36 20.44 -3.97
N THR A 330 13.12 20.08 -5.21
CA THR A 330 13.97 20.37 -6.37
C THR A 330 13.11 21.00 -7.46
N ASP A 331 13.65 21.91 -8.21
CA ASP A 331 13.02 22.50 -9.40
C ASP A 331 13.57 21.87 -10.69
N ASP A 332 14.60 21.03 -10.58
CA ASP A 332 15.22 20.30 -11.70
C ASP A 332 15.44 18.83 -11.31
N ILE A 333 14.37 18.05 -11.41
CA ILE A 333 14.33 16.63 -11.03
C ILE A 333 15.25 15.75 -11.90
N GLU A 334 15.67 16.23 -13.06
CA GLU A 334 16.55 15.49 -13.98
C GLU A 334 18.03 15.62 -13.60
N ASN A 335 18.44 16.80 -13.12
CA ASN A 335 19.84 17.08 -12.81
C ASN A 335 20.11 17.23 -11.31
N GLN A 336 19.09 17.55 -10.52
CA GLN A 336 19.20 17.73 -9.07
C GLN A 336 18.23 16.80 -8.33
N THR A 337 18.70 15.62 -7.98
CA THR A 337 17.90 14.62 -7.24
C THR A 337 18.00 14.76 -5.72
N THR A 338 18.94 15.54 -5.19
CA THR A 338 18.97 15.87 -3.77
C THR A 338 18.05 17.06 -3.52
N LEU A 339 17.06 16.86 -2.67
CA LEU A 339 16.11 17.89 -2.28
C LEU A 339 16.78 18.92 -1.36
N THR A 340 16.34 20.16 -1.41
CA THR A 340 16.83 21.23 -0.55
C THR A 340 15.67 21.80 0.28
N GLU A 341 15.95 22.20 1.53
CA GLU A 341 14.94 22.84 2.37
C GLU A 341 14.49 24.16 1.74
N TYR A 342 13.19 24.31 1.59
CA TYR A 342 12.60 25.53 1.06
C TYR A 342 12.31 26.51 2.20
N SER A 343 13.04 27.62 2.22
CA SER A 343 12.95 28.62 3.29
C SER A 343 11.80 29.63 3.13
N GLY A 344 11.00 29.49 2.08
CA GLY A 344 9.86 30.38 1.84
C GLY A 344 10.21 31.78 1.33
N SER A 345 11.52 32.12 1.23
CA SER A 345 11.95 33.49 0.84
C SER A 345 12.10 33.70 -0.67
N ASP A 346 11.99 32.65 -1.48
CA ASP A 346 12.34 32.72 -2.91
C ASP A 346 11.15 32.89 -3.86
N CYS A 347 9.99 33.30 -3.37
CA CYS A 347 9.01 33.94 -4.23
C CYS A 347 9.48 35.37 -4.53
N THR A 348 10.61 35.53 -5.20
CA THR A 348 10.91 36.75 -5.90
C THR A 348 10.07 36.74 -7.17
N CYS A 349 8.81 37.13 -7.05
CA CYS A 349 8.13 37.78 -8.18
C CYS A 349 8.92 39.06 -8.47
N THR A 350 9.79 39.03 -9.46
CA THR A 350 10.59 40.19 -9.86
C THR A 350 9.77 41.27 -10.55
N ASP A 351 8.44 41.06 -10.63
CA ASP A 351 7.52 42.09 -11.12
C ASP A 351 6.77 42.72 -9.95
N ALA A 352 7.15 43.98 -9.65
CA ALA A 352 6.53 44.81 -8.63
C ALA A 352 5.03 45.11 -8.87
N ASN A 353 4.42 44.52 -9.90
CA ASN A 353 3.04 44.71 -10.29
C ASN A 353 2.16 43.47 -10.28
N SER A 354 2.67 42.28 -9.91
CA SER A 354 1.83 41.09 -9.73
C SER A 354 1.30 41.01 -8.32
N SER A 355 0.17 41.67 -8.11
CA SER A 355 -0.63 41.45 -6.89
C SER A 355 -1.62 40.31 -7.14
N ILE A 356 -1.56 39.25 -6.31
CA ILE A 356 -2.65 38.29 -6.23
C ILE A 356 -3.82 39.03 -5.56
N LYS A 357 -4.81 39.41 -6.33
CA LYS A 357 -6.08 39.93 -5.79
C LYS A 357 -6.92 38.74 -5.40
N LEU A 358 -7.01 38.47 -4.12
CA LEU A 358 -8.08 37.66 -3.53
C LEU A 358 -9.32 38.52 -3.50
N SER A 359 -10.27 38.30 -4.41
CA SER A 359 -11.60 38.85 -4.27
C SER A 359 -12.38 37.93 -3.34
N VAL A 360 -12.53 38.34 -2.10
CA VAL A 360 -13.50 37.74 -1.17
C VAL A 360 -14.85 38.38 -1.51
N PRO A 361 -15.92 37.61 -1.78
CA PRO A 361 -17.25 38.19 -1.94
C PRO A 361 -17.66 38.94 -0.68
N ASP A 362 -18.28 40.13 -0.84
CA ASP A 362 -18.66 41.00 0.27
C ASP A 362 -19.70 40.41 1.22
N GLU A 363 -20.32 39.28 0.88
CA GLU A 363 -21.20 38.52 1.76
C GLU A 363 -20.97 37.01 1.60
N ILE A 364 -20.75 36.34 2.72
CA ILE A 364 -20.76 34.89 2.83
C ILE A 364 -22.03 34.47 3.55
N THR A 365 -23.00 33.90 2.85
CA THR A 365 -24.18 33.31 3.47
C THR A 365 -23.86 31.91 3.96
N VAL A 366 -23.80 31.73 5.28
CA VAL A 366 -23.62 30.42 5.91
C VAL A 366 -24.98 29.83 6.24
N ASN A 367 -25.44 28.85 5.46
CA ASN A 367 -26.61 28.06 5.82
C ASN A 367 -26.21 27.00 6.84
N LYS A 368 -26.74 27.09 8.05
CA LYS A 368 -26.52 26.15 9.12
C LYS A 368 -27.16 24.80 8.80
N ILE A 369 -26.35 23.82 8.41
CA ILE A 369 -26.78 22.42 8.35
C ILE A 369 -26.39 21.75 9.67
N VAL A 370 -27.34 21.14 10.33
CA VAL A 370 -27.14 20.40 11.58
C VAL A 370 -26.27 19.17 11.27
N GLY A 371 -25.04 19.15 11.80
CA GLY A 371 -24.06 18.07 11.64
C GLY A 371 -23.03 18.35 10.53
N GLN A 372 -21.85 18.80 10.86
CA GLN A 372 -20.67 19.08 10.05
C GLN A 372 -20.83 20.14 8.94
N THR A 373 -20.33 21.32 9.21
CA THR A 373 -20.25 22.41 8.23
C THR A 373 -18.94 22.29 7.45
N LYS A 374 -19.02 21.88 6.17
CA LYS A 374 -17.93 22.06 5.21
C LYS A 374 -18.16 23.35 4.47
N ILE A 375 -17.29 24.33 4.67
CA ILE A 375 -17.27 25.55 3.86
C ILE A 375 -16.41 25.26 2.63
N LYS A 376 -17.04 25.24 1.45
CA LYS A 376 -16.30 25.18 0.19
C LYS A 376 -16.13 26.61 -0.30
N LEU A 377 -14.93 27.15 -0.16
CA LEU A 377 -14.55 28.39 -0.84
C LEU A 377 -14.12 28.03 -2.26
N THR A 378 -14.92 28.43 -3.23
CA THR A 378 -14.52 28.45 -4.64
C THR A 378 -13.95 29.83 -4.91
N THR A 379 -12.63 29.91 -5.10
CA THR A 379 -11.98 31.11 -5.61
C THR A 379 -11.73 30.91 -7.09
N ASP A 380 -12.25 31.79 -7.93
CA ASP A 380 -11.87 31.88 -9.33
C ASP A 380 -10.49 32.58 -9.37
N PHE A 381 -9.48 31.83 -9.82
CA PHE A 381 -8.16 32.39 -10.05
C PHE A 381 -8.08 32.85 -11.51
N GLU A 382 -7.94 34.13 -11.76
CA GLU A 382 -7.47 34.62 -13.06
C GLU A 382 -5.95 34.38 -13.16
N LYS A 383 -5.57 33.51 -14.07
CA LYS A 383 -4.17 33.18 -14.34
C LYS A 383 -3.56 34.37 -15.11
N SER A 384 -2.59 35.06 -14.51
CA SER A 384 -1.70 35.96 -15.25
C SER A 384 -0.90 35.15 -16.26
N SER A 385 -0.80 35.62 -17.49
CA SER A 385 -0.16 34.96 -18.63
C SER A 385 1.34 34.71 -18.46
N ASP A 386 1.96 35.25 -17.42
CA ASP A 386 3.41 35.29 -17.25
C ASP A 386 3.96 34.40 -16.13
N CYS A 387 3.09 33.61 -15.44
CA CYS A 387 3.53 32.60 -14.47
C CYS A 387 3.69 31.23 -15.13
N THR A 388 4.93 30.86 -15.44
CA THR A 388 5.31 29.57 -16.04
C THR A 388 5.51 28.44 -15.04
N TYR A 389 4.92 28.46 -13.85
CA TYR A 389 5.02 27.37 -12.87
C TYR A 389 3.75 26.55 -12.80
N PRO A 390 3.78 25.25 -13.17
CA PRO A 390 2.71 24.34 -12.91
C PRO A 390 2.77 23.90 -11.44
N THR A 391 1.70 24.07 -10.70
CA THR A 391 1.46 23.60 -9.34
C THR A 391 1.97 24.49 -8.19
N HIS A 392 1.21 25.53 -7.88
CA HIS A 392 1.19 26.05 -6.52
C HIS A 392 0.14 25.29 -5.71
N ILE A 393 0.58 24.44 -4.78
CA ILE A 393 -0.31 23.94 -3.72
C ILE A 393 -0.29 24.97 -2.60
N LEU A 394 -1.30 25.83 -2.56
CA LEU A 394 -1.56 26.69 -1.40
C LEU A 394 -2.26 25.87 -0.33
N ASN A 395 -1.54 25.39 0.67
CA ASN A 395 -2.11 24.94 1.92
C ASN A 395 -2.34 26.17 2.81
N CYS A 396 -3.53 26.75 2.75
CA CYS A 396 -3.98 27.67 3.79
C CYS A 396 -4.65 26.85 4.90
N THR A 397 -3.96 26.68 6.02
CA THR A 397 -4.57 26.24 7.29
C THR A 397 -5.06 27.48 8.05
N TYR A 398 -6.38 27.57 8.30
CA TYR A 398 -6.99 28.41 9.31
C TYR A 398 -7.55 27.53 10.42
#